data_920795aee01f848beec38ab6124d5183
#
_entry.id   920795aee01f848beec38ab6124d5183
#
_cell.length_a   1.000
_cell.length_b   1.000
_cell.length_c   1.000
_cell.angle_alpha   90.00
_cell.angle_beta   90.00
_cell.angle_gamma   90.00
#
_symmetry.space_group_name_H-M   'P 1'
#
loop_
_entity.id
_entity.type
_entity.pdbx_description
1 polymer ?
#
loop_
_entity_poly.entity_id
_entity_poly.type
_entity_poly.pdbx_seq_one_letter_code
_entity_poly.pdbx_strand_id
1 'polypeptide(L)'
;LGQKGKDKQPSLLVAPASLLANWMLEIERFSPSLKALVVHPSAMTAERMKQLTSDQFAGFDLAITSYGTLLRSTALTNTNWRLLVLDEAQAIKNPKAKQTRAAKSIKAKARIALTGTPVENHLGDLWSIFDFINPGLLGTSKQFTNYAKGLADRAHNPYGPLRDLVHPYILRRMKTDKSVITDLPDKTEIKAHCILSRKQGALYEQTVSDLADALERTGGIQRKGIVLATLMRLKQICNHPSQWLKDGIWSEDDSGKFARLREIAEVVAARQEKMLVFTQFKETTAPLEAFLGMIFGRSGLVLHGGTAVKKRKDMVRTFQEDETVPFFILSLKAGGSGLNLTAASHVVHFDRWWNPAVENQATDRAFRIGQKKNVLVHKFVCQGTVEEKI
;
A
#
# COMPACT_ATOMS: atom_id res chain seq x y z
N LEU A 1 -3.11 -3.13 -28.07
CA LEU A 1 -4.15 -2.10 -28.05
C LEU A 1 -4.40 -1.43 -29.42
N GLY A 2 -3.42 -1.43 -30.33
CA GLY A 2 -3.48 -0.73 -31.62
C GLY A 2 -4.25 -1.43 -32.74
N GLN A 3 -5.58 -1.59 -32.67
CA GLN A 3 -6.38 -2.01 -33.82
C GLN A 3 -6.79 -0.81 -34.68
N LYS A 4 -6.53 -0.90 -35.99
CA LYS A 4 -7.07 0.01 -37.03
C LYS A 4 -8.32 -0.64 -37.61
N GLY A 5 -9.50 0.00 -37.53
CA GLY A 5 -10.73 -0.47 -38.18
C GLY A 5 -12.01 0.08 -37.52
N LYS A 6 -13.15 -0.07 -38.24
CA LYS A 6 -14.48 0.40 -37.80
C LYS A 6 -15.01 -0.28 -36.52
N ASP A 7 -14.43 -1.41 -36.06
CA ASP A 7 -14.80 -2.16 -34.87
C ASP A 7 -13.87 -1.96 -33.67
N LYS A 8 -13.20 -0.82 -33.59
CA LYS A 8 -12.27 -0.50 -32.51
C LYS A 8 -13.03 -0.32 -31.20
N GLN A 9 -12.98 -1.33 -30.32
CA GLN A 9 -13.51 -1.23 -28.97
C GLN A 9 -12.41 -0.70 -28.02
N PRO A 10 -12.73 0.31 -27.19
CA PRO A 10 -11.78 0.84 -26.21
C PRO A 10 -11.51 -0.16 -25.08
N SER A 11 -10.42 0.05 -24.38
CA SER A 11 -10.09 -0.67 -23.13
C SER A 11 -10.35 0.22 -21.92
N LEU A 12 -10.62 -0.38 -20.77
CA LEU A 12 -10.82 0.33 -19.50
C LEU A 12 -9.77 -0.10 -18.48
N LEU A 13 -9.09 0.88 -17.88
CA LEU A 13 -8.23 0.71 -16.72
C LEU A 13 -8.92 1.34 -15.50
N VAL A 14 -9.07 0.55 -14.46
CA VAL A 14 -9.57 1.00 -13.15
C VAL A 14 -8.44 0.90 -12.15
N ALA A 15 -8.06 2.02 -11.54
CA ALA A 15 -6.96 2.10 -10.60
C ALA A 15 -7.34 2.94 -9.37
N PRO A 16 -6.59 2.89 -8.26
CA PRO A 16 -6.70 3.88 -7.20
C PRO A 16 -6.54 5.31 -7.74
N ALA A 17 -7.32 6.25 -7.23
CA ALA A 17 -7.31 7.65 -7.72
C ALA A 17 -5.90 8.29 -7.69
N SER A 18 -5.08 7.89 -6.73
CA SER A 18 -3.69 8.36 -6.59
C SER A 18 -2.74 7.86 -7.68
N LEU A 19 -3.11 6.81 -8.42
CA LEU A 19 -2.29 6.23 -9.48
C LEU A 19 -2.62 6.76 -10.88
N LEU A 20 -3.73 7.47 -11.06
CA LEU A 20 -4.17 7.92 -12.38
C LEU A 20 -3.13 8.79 -13.08
N ALA A 21 -2.52 9.72 -12.36
CA ALA A 21 -1.48 10.58 -12.89
C ALA A 21 -0.21 9.78 -13.27
N ASN A 22 0.16 8.80 -12.46
CA ASN A 22 1.31 7.93 -12.74
C ASN A 22 1.07 7.10 -14.02
N TRP A 23 -0.12 6.51 -14.17
CA TRP A 23 -0.48 5.78 -15.37
C TRP A 23 -0.38 6.66 -16.63
N MET A 24 -0.82 7.92 -16.56
CA MET A 24 -0.68 8.85 -17.69
C MET A 24 0.79 9.11 -18.05
N LEU A 25 1.64 9.35 -17.05
CA LEU A 25 3.07 9.55 -17.28
C LEU A 25 3.75 8.32 -17.92
N GLU A 26 3.41 7.13 -17.44
CA GLU A 26 3.95 5.89 -18.00
C GLU A 26 3.46 5.65 -19.45
N ILE A 27 2.21 6.00 -19.74
CA ILE A 27 1.68 5.94 -21.12
C ILE A 27 2.39 6.93 -22.02
N GLU A 28 2.56 8.18 -21.61
CA GLU A 28 3.29 9.20 -22.35
C GLU A 28 4.74 8.76 -22.63
N ARG A 29 5.38 8.11 -21.68
CA ARG A 29 6.76 7.66 -21.78
C ARG A 29 6.93 6.42 -22.67
N PHE A 30 6.09 5.40 -22.50
CA PHE A 30 6.29 4.09 -23.12
C PHE A 30 5.35 3.78 -24.28
N SER A 31 4.26 4.52 -24.43
CA SER A 31 3.26 4.31 -25.48
C SER A 31 2.61 5.63 -25.92
N PRO A 32 3.38 6.62 -26.39
CA PRO A 32 2.87 7.97 -26.68
C PRO A 32 1.82 8.01 -27.80
N SER A 33 1.76 6.99 -28.65
CA SER A 33 0.74 6.84 -29.68
C SER A 33 -0.63 6.41 -29.16
N LEU A 34 -0.74 5.99 -27.89
CA LEU A 34 -1.96 5.49 -27.30
C LEU A 34 -2.84 6.66 -26.83
N LYS A 35 -4.04 6.76 -27.41
CA LYS A 35 -5.01 7.81 -27.03
C LYS A 35 -5.71 7.43 -25.75
N ALA A 36 -5.29 8.00 -24.61
CA ALA A 36 -5.87 7.78 -23.31
C ALA A 36 -6.83 8.91 -22.88
N LEU A 37 -7.94 8.56 -22.23
CA LEU A 37 -8.90 9.49 -21.62
C LEU A 37 -9.02 9.22 -20.14
N VAL A 38 -8.72 10.22 -19.30
CA VAL A 38 -8.91 10.12 -17.84
C VAL A 38 -10.32 10.58 -17.47
N VAL A 39 -11.14 9.64 -17.00
CA VAL A 39 -12.51 9.90 -16.53
C VAL A 39 -12.47 9.98 -15.00
N HIS A 40 -12.15 11.16 -14.48
CA HIS A 40 -12.03 11.39 -13.04
C HIS A 40 -12.17 12.90 -12.71
N PRO A 41 -12.72 13.29 -11.55
CA PRO A 41 -12.86 14.71 -11.16
C PRO A 41 -11.56 15.52 -11.14
N SER A 42 -10.40 14.87 -11.10
CA SER A 42 -9.10 15.57 -11.20
C SER A 42 -8.73 16.02 -12.62
N ALA A 43 -9.41 15.49 -13.66
CA ALA A 43 -9.10 15.75 -15.07
C ALA A 43 -10.31 16.26 -15.88
N MET A 44 -11.51 16.23 -15.29
CA MET A 44 -12.75 16.52 -15.99
C MET A 44 -13.78 17.15 -15.03
N THR A 45 -14.55 18.13 -15.49
CA THR A 45 -15.62 18.75 -14.67
C THR A 45 -16.76 17.78 -14.41
N ALA A 46 -17.53 18.02 -13.35
CA ALA A 46 -18.67 17.16 -12.99
C ALA A 46 -19.75 17.15 -14.08
N GLU A 47 -19.97 18.28 -14.74
CA GLU A 47 -20.92 18.44 -15.84
C GLU A 47 -20.50 17.56 -17.02
N ARG A 48 -19.24 17.65 -17.44
CA ARG A 48 -18.69 16.84 -18.53
C ARG A 48 -18.75 15.35 -18.21
N MET A 49 -18.48 14.97 -16.95
CA MET A 49 -18.59 13.58 -16.52
C MET A 49 -20.02 13.04 -16.58
N LYS A 50 -21.05 13.86 -16.28
CA LYS A 50 -22.45 13.48 -16.38
C LYS A 50 -22.93 13.36 -17.83
N GLN A 51 -22.35 14.15 -18.74
CA GLN A 51 -22.71 14.16 -20.16
C GLN A 51 -21.99 13.08 -20.98
N LEU A 52 -21.04 12.33 -20.36
CA LEU A 52 -20.35 11.25 -21.04
C LEU A 52 -21.31 10.16 -21.48
N THR A 53 -21.17 9.75 -22.75
CA THR A 53 -21.89 8.64 -23.37
C THR A 53 -20.93 7.55 -23.83
N SER A 54 -21.43 6.34 -24.06
CA SER A 54 -20.64 5.20 -24.52
C SER A 54 -19.89 5.48 -25.82
N ASP A 55 -20.51 6.22 -26.75
CA ASP A 55 -19.97 6.48 -28.08
C ASP A 55 -18.72 7.38 -28.04
N GLN A 56 -18.63 8.22 -27.03
CA GLN A 56 -17.47 9.12 -26.87
C GLN A 56 -16.17 8.38 -26.55
N PHE A 57 -16.25 7.14 -26.09
CA PHE A 57 -15.07 6.31 -25.86
C PHE A 57 -14.48 5.72 -27.13
N ALA A 58 -15.25 5.63 -28.23
CA ALA A 58 -14.80 5.06 -29.50
C ALA A 58 -13.59 5.77 -30.10
N GLY A 59 -13.39 7.06 -29.78
CA GLY A 59 -12.23 7.86 -30.21
C GLY A 59 -10.94 7.58 -29.46
N PHE A 60 -10.96 6.78 -28.41
CA PHE A 60 -9.83 6.49 -27.52
C PHE A 60 -9.46 5.02 -27.56
N ASP A 61 -8.20 4.73 -27.23
CA ASP A 61 -7.70 3.36 -27.08
C ASP A 61 -7.91 2.85 -25.66
N LEU A 62 -7.80 3.77 -24.68
CA LEU A 62 -7.87 3.46 -23.26
C LEU A 62 -8.63 4.56 -22.49
N ALA A 63 -9.64 4.18 -21.74
CA ALA A 63 -10.21 5.01 -20.69
C ALA A 63 -9.59 4.62 -19.34
N ILE A 64 -9.27 5.63 -18.52
CA ILE A 64 -8.65 5.43 -17.20
C ILE A 64 -9.57 6.06 -16.16
N THR A 65 -9.90 5.32 -15.11
CA THR A 65 -10.79 5.81 -14.05
C THR A 65 -10.40 5.27 -12.68
N SER A 66 -11.02 5.82 -11.63
CA SER A 66 -10.86 5.29 -10.29
C SER A 66 -12.03 4.38 -9.90
N TYR A 67 -11.79 3.48 -8.92
CA TYR A 67 -12.84 2.64 -8.35
C TYR A 67 -14.03 3.45 -7.83
N GLY A 68 -13.78 4.62 -7.22
CA GLY A 68 -14.83 5.51 -6.71
C GLY A 68 -15.62 6.21 -7.82
N THR A 69 -14.98 6.55 -8.93
CA THR A 69 -15.64 7.16 -10.09
C THR A 69 -16.47 6.14 -10.85
N LEU A 70 -15.98 4.90 -10.95
CA LEU A 70 -16.70 3.79 -11.57
C LEU A 70 -18.10 3.59 -10.98
N LEU A 71 -18.24 3.72 -9.66
CA LEU A 71 -19.53 3.60 -8.96
C LEU A 71 -20.57 4.65 -9.38
N ARG A 72 -20.14 5.76 -9.95
CA ARG A 72 -20.98 6.94 -10.22
C ARG A 72 -21.19 7.21 -11.70
N SER A 73 -20.49 6.49 -12.59
CA SER A 73 -20.55 6.73 -14.04
C SER A 73 -21.27 5.61 -14.77
N THR A 74 -22.50 5.88 -15.20
CA THR A 74 -23.28 4.96 -16.03
C THR A 74 -22.65 4.75 -17.41
N ALA A 75 -21.99 5.76 -17.97
CA ALA A 75 -21.29 5.65 -19.25
C ALA A 75 -20.22 4.55 -19.22
N LEU A 76 -19.42 4.48 -18.13
CA LEU A 76 -18.38 3.47 -17.97
C LEU A 76 -18.96 2.06 -17.82
N THR A 77 -20.08 1.89 -17.12
CA THR A 77 -20.70 0.58 -16.89
C THR A 77 -21.49 0.07 -18.08
N ASN A 78 -22.05 0.97 -18.92
CA ASN A 78 -22.85 0.61 -20.08
C ASN A 78 -22.02 0.39 -21.36
N THR A 79 -20.76 0.79 -21.37
CA THR A 79 -19.86 0.60 -22.51
C THR A 79 -19.38 -0.86 -22.57
N ASN A 80 -19.31 -1.42 -23.79
CA ASN A 80 -18.69 -2.71 -24.06
C ASN A 80 -17.19 -2.51 -24.27
N TRP A 81 -16.40 -3.04 -23.38
CA TRP A 81 -14.95 -2.88 -23.40
C TRP A 81 -14.26 -4.07 -24.07
N ARG A 82 -13.17 -3.81 -24.78
CA ARG A 82 -12.30 -4.87 -25.30
C ARG A 82 -11.53 -5.56 -24.16
N LEU A 83 -10.91 -4.76 -23.32
CA LEU A 83 -10.12 -5.22 -22.17
C LEU A 83 -10.48 -4.40 -20.94
N LEU A 84 -10.68 -5.06 -19.83
CA LEU A 84 -10.82 -4.44 -18.51
C LEU A 84 -9.61 -4.80 -17.65
N VAL A 85 -8.87 -3.81 -17.23
CA VAL A 85 -7.71 -3.96 -16.35
C VAL A 85 -8.04 -3.34 -14.99
N LEU A 86 -7.86 -4.09 -13.92
CA LEU A 86 -7.91 -3.59 -12.56
C LEU A 86 -6.51 -3.49 -12.00
N ASP A 87 -6.08 -2.30 -11.62
CA ASP A 87 -4.83 -2.10 -10.88
C ASP A 87 -5.10 -2.04 -9.38
N GLU A 88 -4.16 -2.56 -8.58
CA GLU A 88 -4.35 -2.82 -7.15
C GLU A 88 -5.65 -3.61 -6.89
N ALA A 89 -5.79 -4.76 -7.57
CA ALA A 89 -7.02 -5.54 -7.63
C ALA A 89 -7.48 -6.07 -6.27
N GLN A 90 -6.66 -6.02 -5.21
CA GLN A 90 -7.13 -6.25 -3.84
C GLN A 90 -8.25 -5.28 -3.42
N ALA A 91 -8.45 -4.19 -4.16
CA ALA A 91 -9.60 -3.30 -3.98
C ALA A 91 -10.95 -4.03 -4.15
N ILE A 92 -10.99 -5.13 -4.88
CA ILE A 92 -12.21 -5.95 -5.09
C ILE A 92 -12.24 -7.25 -4.26
N LYS A 93 -11.42 -7.37 -3.21
CA LYS A 93 -11.34 -8.58 -2.36
C LYS A 93 -12.66 -8.91 -1.63
N ASN A 94 -13.44 -7.90 -1.27
CA ASN A 94 -14.73 -8.10 -0.62
C ASN A 94 -15.86 -8.19 -1.65
N PRO A 95 -16.44 -9.39 -1.91
CA PRO A 95 -17.48 -9.58 -2.92
C PRO A 95 -18.78 -8.82 -2.62
N LYS A 96 -19.03 -8.48 -1.35
CA LYS A 96 -20.22 -7.74 -0.93
C LYS A 96 -20.10 -6.22 -1.11
N ALA A 97 -18.89 -5.70 -1.33
CA ALA A 97 -18.69 -4.27 -1.50
C ALA A 97 -19.32 -3.75 -2.80
N LYS A 98 -19.91 -2.55 -2.77
CA LYS A 98 -20.49 -1.89 -3.95
C LYS A 98 -19.48 -1.77 -5.09
N GLN A 99 -18.26 -1.41 -4.76
CA GLN A 99 -17.13 -1.29 -5.68
C GLN A 99 -16.81 -2.59 -6.40
N THR A 100 -16.79 -3.72 -5.69
CA THR A 100 -16.54 -5.05 -6.27
C THR A 100 -17.66 -5.44 -7.25
N ARG A 101 -18.91 -5.22 -6.86
CA ARG A 101 -20.06 -5.52 -7.72
C ARG A 101 -20.03 -4.67 -8.99
N ALA A 102 -19.72 -3.38 -8.87
CA ALA A 102 -19.61 -2.49 -10.02
C ALA A 102 -18.48 -2.94 -10.98
N ALA A 103 -17.30 -3.29 -10.46
CA ALA A 103 -16.20 -3.79 -11.29
C ALA A 103 -16.56 -5.10 -12.01
N LYS A 104 -17.22 -6.03 -11.32
CA LYS A 104 -17.64 -7.33 -11.89
C LYS A 104 -18.78 -7.20 -12.91
N SER A 105 -19.63 -6.18 -12.83
CA SER A 105 -20.74 -5.97 -13.76
C SER A 105 -20.32 -5.38 -15.11
N ILE A 106 -19.09 -4.89 -15.26
CA ILE A 106 -18.60 -4.32 -16.50
C ILE A 106 -18.48 -5.40 -17.57
N LYS A 107 -19.04 -5.12 -18.75
CA LYS A 107 -18.92 -6.00 -19.91
C LYS A 107 -17.59 -5.79 -20.60
N ALA A 108 -16.75 -6.84 -20.63
CA ALA A 108 -15.47 -6.82 -21.31
C ALA A 108 -15.17 -8.19 -21.95
N LYS A 109 -14.47 -8.18 -23.10
CA LYS A 109 -14.05 -9.42 -23.78
C LYS A 109 -12.95 -10.16 -23.06
N ALA A 110 -12.04 -9.41 -22.42
CA ALA A 110 -10.97 -9.95 -21.59
C ALA A 110 -10.80 -9.14 -20.31
N ARG A 111 -10.26 -9.77 -19.27
CA ARG A 111 -10.06 -9.15 -17.95
C ARG A 111 -8.67 -9.47 -17.43
N ILE A 112 -8.03 -8.48 -16.84
CA ILE A 112 -6.72 -8.60 -16.18
C ILE A 112 -6.82 -7.95 -14.79
N ALA A 113 -6.24 -8.61 -13.80
CA ALA A 113 -6.09 -8.07 -12.45
C ALA A 113 -4.58 -7.93 -12.15
N LEU A 114 -4.15 -6.71 -11.83
CA LEU A 114 -2.80 -6.40 -11.39
C LEU A 114 -2.82 -6.24 -9.88
N THR A 115 -1.98 -6.99 -9.17
CA THR A 115 -1.88 -6.89 -7.72
C THR A 115 -0.52 -7.39 -7.24
N GLY A 116 0.07 -6.69 -6.27
CA GLY A 116 1.24 -7.19 -5.55
C GLY A 116 0.88 -8.20 -4.45
N THR A 117 -0.39 -8.26 -4.03
CA THR A 117 -0.87 -9.05 -2.89
C THR A 117 -2.21 -9.70 -3.19
N PRO A 118 -2.22 -10.81 -3.97
CA PRO A 118 -3.47 -11.48 -4.35
C PRO A 118 -4.24 -12.08 -3.15
N VAL A 119 -3.54 -12.38 -2.06
CA VAL A 119 -4.10 -12.82 -0.78
C VAL A 119 -3.53 -11.93 0.33
N GLU A 120 -4.36 -11.12 0.97
CA GLU A 120 -3.92 -10.29 2.10
C GLU A 120 -4.24 -10.93 3.44
N ASN A 121 -5.48 -11.35 3.65
CA ASN A 121 -5.94 -11.82 4.96
C ASN A 121 -6.47 -13.26 4.94
N HIS A 122 -7.10 -13.67 3.85
CA HIS A 122 -7.69 -15.00 3.74
C HIS A 122 -7.90 -15.41 2.28
N LEU A 123 -8.06 -16.71 2.03
CA LEU A 123 -8.26 -17.26 0.68
C LEU A 123 -9.50 -16.73 -0.04
N GLY A 124 -10.49 -16.19 0.68
CA GLY A 124 -11.64 -15.52 0.07
C GLY A 124 -11.27 -14.30 -0.76
N ASP A 125 -10.13 -13.65 -0.48
CA ASP A 125 -9.60 -12.54 -1.28
C ASP A 125 -9.22 -13.04 -2.67
N LEU A 126 -8.55 -14.20 -2.75
CA LEU A 126 -8.19 -14.86 -3.99
C LEU A 126 -9.44 -15.23 -4.81
N TRP A 127 -10.45 -15.84 -4.15
CA TRP A 127 -11.70 -16.18 -4.81
C TRP A 127 -12.34 -14.96 -5.50
N SER A 128 -12.39 -13.82 -4.83
CA SER A 128 -13.03 -12.62 -5.39
C SER A 128 -12.30 -12.09 -6.63
N ILE A 129 -10.96 -12.17 -6.66
CA ILE A 129 -10.16 -11.78 -7.82
C ILE A 129 -10.37 -12.78 -8.97
N PHE A 130 -10.37 -14.09 -8.69
CA PHE A 130 -10.58 -15.10 -9.70
C PHE A 130 -12.01 -15.11 -10.27
N ASP A 131 -13.02 -14.84 -9.45
CA ASP A 131 -14.39 -14.65 -9.89
C ASP A 131 -14.57 -13.42 -10.81
N PHE A 132 -13.67 -12.43 -10.67
CA PHE A 132 -13.59 -11.32 -11.62
C PHE A 132 -12.91 -11.73 -12.93
N ILE A 133 -11.77 -12.43 -12.90
CA ILE A 133 -10.98 -12.76 -14.09
C ILE A 133 -11.66 -13.87 -14.88
N ASN A 134 -11.99 -14.97 -14.22
CA ASN A 134 -12.57 -16.19 -14.77
C ASN A 134 -13.79 -16.61 -13.96
N PRO A 135 -14.96 -16.01 -14.18
CA PRO A 135 -16.16 -16.34 -13.45
C PRO A 135 -16.47 -17.85 -13.51
N GLY A 136 -16.69 -18.46 -12.34
CA GLY A 136 -17.03 -19.88 -12.22
C GLY A 136 -15.84 -20.83 -12.07
N LEU A 137 -14.60 -20.42 -12.36
CA LEU A 137 -13.40 -21.30 -12.23
C LEU A 137 -13.25 -21.89 -10.83
N LEU A 138 -13.48 -21.09 -9.79
CA LEU A 138 -13.38 -21.52 -8.39
C LEU A 138 -14.77 -21.82 -7.76
N GLY A 139 -15.78 -21.99 -8.58
CA GLY A 139 -17.16 -22.19 -8.11
C GLY A 139 -17.75 -20.98 -7.39
N THR A 140 -18.85 -21.19 -6.68
CA THR A 140 -19.48 -20.14 -5.86
C THR A 140 -18.67 -19.83 -4.60
N SER A 141 -18.85 -18.65 -4.01
CA SER A 141 -18.17 -18.25 -2.76
C SER A 141 -18.36 -19.28 -1.63
N LYS A 142 -19.57 -19.87 -1.53
CA LYS A 142 -19.88 -20.91 -0.53
C LYS A 142 -19.10 -22.21 -0.80
N GLN A 143 -19.08 -22.67 -2.05
CA GLN A 143 -18.33 -23.88 -2.46
C GLN A 143 -16.84 -23.68 -2.21
N PHE A 144 -16.29 -22.53 -2.61
CA PHE A 144 -14.87 -22.23 -2.39
C PHE A 144 -14.51 -22.15 -0.90
N THR A 145 -15.37 -21.56 -0.06
CA THR A 145 -15.14 -21.48 1.38
C THR A 145 -15.10 -22.86 2.02
N ASN A 146 -15.99 -23.76 1.60
CA ASN A 146 -16.00 -25.15 2.09
C ASN A 146 -14.78 -25.93 1.60
N TYR A 147 -14.41 -25.75 0.33
CA TYR A 147 -13.20 -26.34 -0.24
C TYR A 147 -11.93 -25.87 0.50
N ALA A 148 -11.81 -24.56 0.72
CA ALA A 148 -10.65 -23.97 1.42
C ALA A 148 -10.51 -24.49 2.87
N LYS A 149 -11.63 -24.71 3.59
CA LYS A 149 -11.62 -25.34 4.91
C LYS A 149 -11.09 -26.77 4.85
N GLY A 150 -11.60 -27.57 3.92
CA GLY A 150 -11.13 -28.96 3.75
C GLY A 150 -9.67 -29.08 3.29
N LEU A 151 -9.11 -28.02 2.67
CA LEU A 151 -7.66 -27.98 2.37
C LEU A 151 -6.82 -27.79 3.63
N ALA A 152 -7.27 -26.95 4.57
CA ALA A 152 -6.53 -26.65 5.80
C ALA A 152 -6.32 -27.88 6.69
N ASP A 153 -7.22 -28.88 6.58
CA ASP A 153 -7.17 -30.12 7.37
C ASP A 153 -6.20 -31.17 6.79
N ARG A 154 -5.55 -30.91 5.65
CA ARG A 154 -4.61 -31.84 5.02
C ARG A 154 -3.24 -31.79 5.71
N ALA A 155 -2.69 -32.98 5.99
CA ALA A 155 -1.41 -33.11 6.68
C ALA A 155 -0.20 -32.65 5.83
N HIS A 156 -0.26 -32.79 4.49
CA HIS A 156 0.84 -32.44 3.58
C HIS A 156 0.36 -31.55 2.45
N ASN A 157 1.11 -30.45 2.21
CA ASN A 157 0.89 -29.47 1.14
C ASN A 157 -0.59 -29.05 1.00
N PRO A 158 -1.19 -28.47 2.06
CA PRO A 158 -2.64 -28.26 2.14
C PRO A 158 -3.20 -27.45 0.97
N TYR A 159 -2.43 -26.50 0.43
CA TYR A 159 -2.87 -25.62 -0.65
C TYR A 159 -2.34 -25.99 -2.04
N GLY A 160 -1.64 -27.13 -2.17
CA GLY A 160 -1.10 -27.61 -3.45
C GLY A 160 -2.13 -27.65 -4.56
N PRO A 161 -3.27 -28.37 -4.41
CA PRO A 161 -4.28 -28.47 -5.45
C PRO A 161 -4.88 -27.14 -5.88
N LEU A 162 -5.07 -26.20 -4.94
CA LEU A 162 -5.53 -24.85 -5.28
C LEU A 162 -4.48 -24.08 -6.08
N ARG A 163 -3.21 -24.19 -5.68
CA ARG A 163 -2.10 -23.55 -6.39
C ARG A 163 -2.00 -24.05 -7.82
N ASP A 164 -2.07 -25.37 -8.02
CA ASP A 164 -1.98 -25.98 -9.34
C ASP A 164 -3.14 -25.55 -10.25
N LEU A 165 -4.35 -25.43 -9.69
CA LEU A 165 -5.52 -24.95 -10.41
C LEU A 165 -5.39 -23.49 -10.87
N VAL A 166 -4.83 -22.61 -10.03
CA VAL A 166 -4.75 -21.16 -10.35
C VAL A 166 -3.46 -20.76 -11.05
N HIS A 167 -2.40 -21.57 -10.97
CA HIS A 167 -1.08 -21.28 -11.53
C HIS A 167 -1.09 -20.87 -13.01
N PRO A 168 -1.86 -21.52 -13.92
CA PRO A 168 -1.89 -21.14 -15.34
C PRO A 168 -2.41 -19.74 -15.62
N TYR A 169 -3.11 -19.13 -14.66
CA TYR A 169 -3.71 -17.80 -14.79
C TYR A 169 -2.92 -16.71 -14.07
N ILE A 170 -1.80 -17.07 -13.41
CA ILE A 170 -0.98 -16.15 -12.63
C ILE A 170 0.38 -15.97 -13.29
N LEU A 171 0.70 -14.74 -13.66
CA LEU A 171 2.05 -14.36 -14.04
C LEU A 171 2.71 -13.61 -12.89
N ARG A 172 3.64 -14.25 -12.19
CA ARG A 172 4.40 -13.63 -11.10
C ARG A 172 5.88 -13.55 -11.47
N ARG A 173 6.44 -12.35 -11.39
CA ARG A 173 7.87 -12.09 -11.55
C ARG A 173 8.39 -11.41 -10.30
N MET A 174 9.45 -11.97 -9.71
CA MET A 174 10.08 -11.39 -8.53
C MET A 174 11.13 -10.37 -8.97
N LYS A 175 11.19 -9.22 -8.30
CA LYS A 175 12.25 -8.22 -8.53
C LYS A 175 13.64 -8.72 -8.19
N THR A 176 13.72 -9.73 -7.32
CA THR A 176 14.97 -10.41 -6.94
C THR A 176 15.45 -11.43 -7.95
N ASP A 177 14.65 -11.73 -8.98
CA ASP A 177 15.05 -12.65 -10.04
C ASP A 177 15.92 -11.90 -11.06
N LYS A 178 17.23 -12.13 -10.97
CA LYS A 178 18.24 -11.51 -11.84
C LYS A 178 18.09 -11.90 -13.32
N SER A 179 17.38 -13.00 -13.63
CA SER A 179 17.05 -13.36 -15.02
C SER A 179 15.99 -12.45 -15.62
N VAL A 180 15.20 -11.78 -14.79
CA VAL A 180 14.12 -10.85 -15.20
C VAL A 180 14.57 -9.40 -15.17
N ILE A 181 15.31 -9.02 -14.11
CA ILE A 181 15.80 -7.65 -13.90
C ILE A 181 17.27 -7.73 -13.48
N THR A 182 18.17 -7.32 -14.39
CA THR A 182 19.62 -7.33 -14.16
C THR A 182 20.11 -6.11 -13.40
N ASP A 183 19.41 -4.99 -13.48
CA ASP A 183 19.91 -3.65 -13.12
C ASP A 183 19.43 -3.16 -11.75
N LEU A 184 18.72 -3.99 -10.96
CA LEU A 184 18.34 -3.63 -9.61
C LEU A 184 19.50 -3.93 -8.65
N PRO A 185 19.95 -2.93 -7.87
CA PRO A 185 20.95 -3.15 -6.82
C PRO A 185 20.44 -4.06 -5.71
N ASP A 186 21.28 -4.41 -4.75
CA ASP A 186 20.89 -5.28 -3.65
C ASP A 186 19.96 -4.55 -2.65
N LYS A 187 19.06 -5.34 -2.07
CA LYS A 187 18.19 -4.91 -0.97
C LYS A 187 18.53 -5.73 0.28
N THR A 188 18.96 -5.05 1.34
CA THR A 188 19.23 -5.66 2.63
C THR A 188 18.19 -5.22 3.65
N GLU A 189 17.54 -6.19 4.30
CA GLU A 189 16.57 -5.93 5.35
C GLU A 189 17.15 -6.28 6.72
N ILE A 190 17.07 -5.34 7.65
CA ILE A 190 17.63 -5.47 9.00
C ILE A 190 16.48 -5.25 10.00
N LYS A 191 16.29 -6.21 10.92
CA LYS A 191 15.48 -5.99 12.11
C LYS A 191 16.29 -5.15 13.09
N ALA A 192 15.92 -3.89 13.24
CA ALA A 192 16.55 -2.98 14.18
C ALA A 192 15.84 -3.08 15.52
N HIS A 193 16.43 -3.80 16.46
CA HIS A 193 15.88 -3.94 17.79
C HIS A 193 16.03 -2.65 18.59
N CYS A 194 14.94 -2.26 19.25
CA CYS A 194 14.87 -1.09 20.13
C CYS A 194 14.54 -1.55 21.56
N ILE A 195 15.13 -0.91 22.54
CA ILE A 195 14.86 -1.16 23.95
C ILE A 195 13.88 -0.09 24.45
N LEU A 196 12.85 -0.48 25.18
CA LEU A 196 11.94 0.50 25.76
C LEU A 196 12.66 1.36 26.80
N SER A 197 12.40 2.67 26.80
CA SER A 197 12.81 3.55 27.91
C SER A 197 12.08 3.15 29.20
N ARG A 198 12.59 3.62 30.34
CA ARG A 198 11.90 3.37 31.63
C ARG A 198 10.46 3.83 31.63
N LYS A 199 10.19 5.00 31.04
CA LYS A 199 8.84 5.57 30.93
C LYS A 199 7.95 4.74 30.00
N GLN A 200 8.51 4.27 28.87
CA GLN A 200 7.79 3.35 27.97
C GLN A 200 7.47 2.03 28.67
N GLY A 201 8.45 1.43 29.37
CA GLY A 201 8.27 0.17 30.10
C GLY A 201 7.15 0.25 31.13
N ALA A 202 7.17 1.27 31.98
CA ALA A 202 6.14 1.47 32.99
C ALA A 202 4.72 1.63 32.40
N LEU A 203 4.58 2.45 31.34
CA LEU A 203 3.30 2.63 30.62
C LEU A 203 2.83 1.35 29.92
N TYR A 204 3.78 0.57 29.39
CA TYR A 204 3.50 -0.68 28.70
C TYR A 204 2.96 -1.73 29.69
N GLU A 205 3.65 -1.94 30.82
CA GLU A 205 3.25 -2.86 31.89
C GLU A 205 1.88 -2.47 32.47
N GLN A 206 1.66 -1.19 32.77
CA GLN A 206 0.37 -0.70 33.26
C GLN A 206 -0.74 -1.00 32.24
N THR A 207 -0.49 -0.79 30.95
CA THR A 207 -1.46 -1.04 29.88
C THR A 207 -1.79 -2.54 29.75
N VAL A 208 -0.82 -3.42 29.94
CA VAL A 208 -1.02 -4.88 29.96
C VAL A 208 -1.82 -5.31 31.19
N SER A 209 -1.53 -4.75 32.38
CA SER A 209 -2.30 -5.01 33.60
C SER A 209 -3.76 -4.56 33.47
N ASP A 210 -3.98 -3.33 32.99
CA ASP A 210 -5.34 -2.81 32.73
C ASP A 210 -6.12 -3.70 31.73
N LEU A 211 -5.44 -4.29 30.75
CA LEU A 211 -6.06 -5.23 29.81
C LEU A 211 -6.47 -6.52 30.51
N ALA A 212 -5.62 -7.09 31.37
CA ALA A 212 -5.93 -8.31 32.10
C ALA A 212 -7.19 -8.12 32.94
N ASP A 213 -7.25 -7.04 33.73
CA ASP A 213 -8.40 -6.69 34.56
C ASP A 213 -9.68 -6.48 33.73
N ALA A 214 -9.56 -5.83 32.57
CA ALA A 214 -10.70 -5.59 31.69
C ALA A 214 -11.23 -6.89 31.06
N LEU A 215 -10.36 -7.84 30.75
CA LEU A 215 -10.72 -9.12 30.14
C LEU A 215 -11.44 -10.05 31.15
N GLU A 216 -11.15 -9.94 32.43
CA GLU A 216 -11.87 -10.68 33.50
C GLU A 216 -13.32 -10.22 33.64
N ARG A 217 -13.58 -8.92 33.38
CA ARG A 217 -14.89 -8.28 33.55
C ARG A 217 -15.74 -8.27 32.29
N THR A 218 -15.19 -8.69 31.12
CA THR A 218 -15.83 -8.48 29.81
C THR A 218 -15.88 -9.76 29.00
N GLY A 219 -17.02 -10.03 28.34
CA GLY A 219 -17.20 -11.18 27.43
C GLY A 219 -17.57 -10.81 26.00
N GLY A 220 -17.55 -11.80 25.11
CA GLY A 220 -18.11 -11.71 23.75
C GLY A 220 -17.43 -10.71 22.82
N ILE A 221 -18.24 -9.92 22.09
CA ILE A 221 -17.76 -8.95 21.07
C ILE A 221 -16.98 -7.79 21.70
N GLN A 222 -17.38 -7.35 22.89
CA GLN A 222 -16.70 -6.27 23.62
C GLN A 222 -15.25 -6.63 23.93
N ARG A 223 -15.00 -7.88 24.35
CA ARG A 223 -13.64 -8.39 24.59
C ARG A 223 -12.72 -8.21 23.38
N LYS A 224 -13.18 -8.53 22.16
CA LYS A 224 -12.41 -8.32 20.94
C LYS A 224 -12.09 -6.84 20.68
N GLY A 225 -13.04 -5.95 20.93
CA GLY A 225 -12.84 -4.51 20.81
C GLY A 225 -11.77 -3.98 21.76
N ILE A 226 -11.81 -4.39 23.04
CA ILE A 226 -10.83 -4.00 24.05
C ILE A 226 -9.42 -4.49 23.66
N VAL A 227 -9.27 -5.74 23.24
CA VAL A 227 -7.98 -6.28 22.80
C VAL A 227 -7.40 -5.47 21.63
N LEU A 228 -8.20 -5.18 20.59
CA LEU A 228 -7.73 -4.40 19.46
C LEU A 228 -7.32 -2.97 19.84
N ALA A 229 -8.11 -2.30 20.69
CA ALA A 229 -7.78 -0.96 21.16
C ALA A 229 -6.48 -0.96 21.99
N THR A 230 -6.31 -1.97 22.86
CA THR A 230 -5.09 -2.10 23.67
C THR A 230 -3.87 -2.41 22.81
N LEU A 231 -3.97 -3.27 21.79
CA LEU A 231 -2.87 -3.52 20.86
C LEU A 231 -2.42 -2.24 20.16
N MET A 232 -3.35 -1.38 19.75
CA MET A 232 -3.02 -0.07 19.17
C MET A 232 -2.34 0.85 20.18
N ARG A 233 -2.81 0.89 21.42
CA ARG A 233 -2.20 1.63 22.54
C ARG A 233 -0.77 1.19 22.80
N LEU A 234 -0.55 -0.12 22.92
CA LEU A 234 0.78 -0.70 23.14
C LEU A 234 1.76 -0.32 22.01
N LYS A 235 1.32 -0.33 20.76
CA LYS A 235 2.15 0.12 19.64
C LYS A 235 2.46 1.62 19.68
N GLN A 236 1.52 2.46 20.12
CA GLN A 236 1.76 3.89 20.31
C GLN A 236 2.80 4.12 21.41
N ILE A 237 2.71 3.39 22.53
CA ILE A 237 3.70 3.45 23.61
C ILE A 237 5.08 3.00 23.13
N CYS A 238 5.16 1.94 22.29
CA CYS A 238 6.41 1.50 21.67
C CYS A 238 7.05 2.58 20.79
N ASN A 239 6.25 3.41 20.14
CA ASN A 239 6.77 4.53 19.36
C ASN A 239 7.31 5.64 20.27
N HIS A 240 6.44 6.18 21.13
CA HIS A 240 6.79 7.23 22.08
C HIS A 240 5.68 7.36 23.15
N PRO A 241 6.01 7.59 24.45
CA PRO A 241 5.00 7.80 25.49
C PRO A 241 4.00 8.90 25.14
N SER A 242 4.47 10.03 24.63
CA SER A 242 3.64 11.19 24.29
C SER A 242 2.67 10.94 23.15
N GLN A 243 2.88 9.91 22.33
CA GLN A 243 1.89 9.52 21.34
C GLN A 243 0.60 9.02 22.00
N TRP A 244 0.71 8.32 23.11
CA TRP A 244 -0.43 7.88 23.90
C TRP A 244 -0.93 8.95 24.88
N LEU A 245 -0.01 9.57 25.64
CA LEU A 245 -0.34 10.56 26.68
C LEU A 245 -0.87 11.88 26.10
N LYS A 246 -0.51 12.20 24.85
CA LYS A 246 -0.88 13.45 24.15
C LYS A 246 -0.43 14.71 24.90
N ASP A 247 0.67 14.60 25.64
CA ASP A 247 1.26 15.70 26.41
C ASP A 247 2.10 16.68 25.57
N GLY A 248 2.36 16.33 24.31
CA GLY A 248 3.15 17.16 23.38
C GLY A 248 4.67 17.11 23.62
N ILE A 249 5.15 16.33 24.59
CA ILE A 249 6.56 16.28 25.00
C ILE A 249 7.28 15.12 24.31
N TRP A 250 7.85 15.35 23.13
CA TRP A 250 8.52 14.35 22.34
C TRP A 250 10.03 14.30 22.60
N SER A 251 10.42 13.98 23.87
CA SER A 251 11.82 13.83 24.24
C SER A 251 12.41 12.54 23.67
N GLU A 252 13.58 12.63 23.05
CA GLU A 252 14.30 11.47 22.53
C GLU A 252 14.60 10.42 23.60
N ASP A 253 14.98 10.85 24.80
CA ASP A 253 15.33 9.98 25.92
C ASP A 253 14.15 9.12 26.40
N ASP A 254 12.93 9.54 26.07
CA ASP A 254 11.71 8.82 26.40
C ASP A 254 11.39 7.69 25.38
N SER A 255 12.17 7.53 24.30
CA SER A 255 11.87 6.53 23.25
C SER A 255 13.12 5.82 22.69
N GLY A 256 13.18 4.50 22.91
CA GLY A 256 14.22 3.69 22.30
C GLY A 256 14.20 3.70 20.75
N LYS A 257 13.04 3.96 20.13
CA LYS A 257 12.95 4.10 18.67
C LYS A 257 13.53 5.44 18.18
N PHE A 258 13.34 6.53 18.91
CA PHE A 258 13.94 7.81 18.57
C PHE A 258 15.46 7.74 18.71
N ALA A 259 15.97 7.14 19.81
CA ALA A 259 17.41 6.91 19.99
C ALA A 259 18.00 6.08 18.83
N ARG A 260 17.33 4.98 18.44
CA ARG A 260 17.76 4.16 17.30
C ARG A 260 17.69 4.88 15.95
N LEU A 261 16.65 5.72 15.77
CA LEU A 261 16.51 6.54 14.57
C LEU A 261 17.65 7.56 14.47
N ARG A 262 18.07 8.17 15.58
CA ARG A 262 19.24 9.08 15.61
C ARG A 262 20.49 8.39 15.07
N GLU A 263 20.85 7.24 15.61
CA GLU A 263 22.05 6.49 15.18
C GLU A 263 22.06 6.26 13.66
N ILE A 264 20.91 5.89 13.09
CA ILE A 264 20.80 5.66 11.65
C ILE A 264 20.84 6.98 10.88
N ALA A 265 20.10 7.99 11.32
CA ALA A 265 20.01 9.28 10.64
C ALA A 265 21.35 10.03 10.60
N GLU A 266 22.15 9.95 11.65
CA GLU A 266 23.51 10.53 11.71
C GLU A 266 24.42 9.89 10.66
N VAL A 267 24.38 8.56 10.50
CA VAL A 267 25.12 7.86 9.45
C VAL A 267 24.67 8.27 8.05
N VAL A 268 23.35 8.37 7.84
CA VAL A 268 22.78 8.78 6.55
C VAL A 268 23.15 10.23 6.22
N ALA A 269 23.08 11.12 7.21
CA ALA A 269 23.47 12.52 7.07
C ALA A 269 24.98 12.68 6.74
N ALA A 270 25.84 11.94 7.45
CA ALA A 270 27.28 11.96 7.20
C ALA A 270 27.66 11.46 5.80
N ARG A 271 26.86 10.54 5.23
CA ARG A 271 27.07 10.03 3.87
C ARG A 271 26.37 10.85 2.79
N GLN A 272 25.64 11.90 3.18
CA GLN A 272 24.82 12.69 2.26
C GLN A 272 23.85 11.82 1.44
N GLU A 273 23.29 10.81 2.07
CA GLU A 273 22.30 9.92 1.49
C GLU A 273 20.89 10.35 1.88
N LYS A 274 19.87 9.83 1.18
CA LYS A 274 18.47 10.14 1.45
C LYS A 274 17.76 8.96 2.10
N MET A 275 16.83 9.27 2.99
CA MET A 275 16.06 8.25 3.69
C MET A 275 14.54 8.45 3.56
N LEU A 276 13.81 7.32 3.56
CA LEU A 276 12.37 7.27 3.75
C LEU A 276 12.05 6.77 5.15
N VAL A 277 11.08 7.41 5.81
CA VAL A 277 10.58 6.93 7.11
C VAL A 277 9.09 6.66 6.99
N PHE A 278 8.68 5.42 7.20
CA PHE A 278 7.30 5.00 7.17
C PHE A 278 6.74 4.83 8.58
N THR A 279 5.56 5.38 8.82
CA THR A 279 4.80 5.17 10.05
C THR A 279 3.32 4.93 9.73
N GLN A 280 2.62 4.15 10.56
CA GLN A 280 1.18 3.99 10.42
C GLN A 280 0.39 5.15 11.04
N PHE A 281 1.01 5.92 11.91
CA PHE A 281 0.37 6.96 12.70
C PHE A 281 0.66 8.36 12.14
N LYS A 282 -0.40 9.07 11.74
CA LYS A 282 -0.28 10.44 11.23
C LYS A 282 0.30 11.38 12.29
N GLU A 283 -0.10 11.23 13.54
CA GLU A 283 0.31 12.09 14.65
C GLU A 283 1.82 12.03 14.94
N THR A 284 2.49 10.96 14.55
CA THR A 284 3.94 10.79 14.72
C THR A 284 4.75 11.51 13.63
N THR A 285 4.11 11.88 12.51
CA THR A 285 4.85 12.44 11.36
C THR A 285 5.49 13.79 11.65
N ALA A 286 4.81 14.70 12.35
CA ALA A 286 5.35 16.01 12.67
C ALA A 286 6.50 15.95 13.72
N PRO A 287 6.37 15.17 14.82
CA PRO A 287 7.52 14.95 15.72
C PRO A 287 8.74 14.32 15.04
N LEU A 288 8.53 13.35 14.15
CA LEU A 288 9.63 12.75 13.38
C LEU A 288 10.30 13.78 12.44
N GLU A 289 9.51 14.66 11.81
CA GLU A 289 10.03 15.70 10.95
C GLU A 289 10.90 16.69 11.72
N ALA A 290 10.41 17.18 12.86
CA ALA A 290 11.17 18.07 13.73
C ALA A 290 12.46 17.42 14.22
N PHE A 291 12.39 16.15 14.65
CA PHE A 291 13.53 15.38 15.13
C PHE A 291 14.59 15.16 14.05
N LEU A 292 14.22 14.69 12.89
CA LEU A 292 15.13 14.49 11.77
C LEU A 292 15.66 15.81 11.23
N GLY A 293 14.85 16.87 11.21
CA GLY A 293 15.27 18.21 10.82
C GLY A 293 16.43 18.73 11.65
N MET A 294 16.44 18.47 12.96
CA MET A 294 17.57 18.80 13.84
C MET A 294 18.85 18.01 13.49
N ILE A 295 18.72 16.72 13.17
CA ILE A 295 19.88 15.87 12.86
C ILE A 295 20.49 16.23 11.51
N PHE A 296 19.66 16.41 10.49
CA PHE A 296 20.13 16.75 9.14
C PHE A 296 20.45 18.24 8.96
N GLY A 297 20.08 19.09 9.92
CA GLY A 297 20.18 20.56 9.80
C GLY A 297 19.35 21.15 8.65
N ARG A 298 18.37 20.39 8.15
CA ARG A 298 17.51 20.73 7.00
C ARG A 298 16.15 20.10 7.15
N SER A 299 15.11 20.78 6.63
CA SER A 299 13.76 20.24 6.62
C SER A 299 13.62 19.12 5.60
N GLY A 300 12.79 18.13 5.92
CA GLY A 300 12.37 17.08 5.01
C GLY A 300 10.96 17.30 4.49
N LEU A 301 10.39 16.26 3.90
CA LEU A 301 9.02 16.26 3.41
C LEU A 301 8.15 15.33 4.26
N VAL A 302 6.85 15.67 4.39
CA VAL A 302 5.87 14.85 5.10
C VAL A 302 4.64 14.63 4.22
N LEU A 303 4.32 13.35 3.96
CA LEU A 303 3.14 12.95 3.19
C LEU A 303 2.24 12.02 4.00
N HIS A 304 1.00 12.44 4.19
CA HIS A 304 -0.02 11.65 4.88
C HIS A 304 -1.37 11.70 4.15
N GLY A 305 -2.37 10.97 4.63
CA GLY A 305 -3.68 10.86 3.98
C GLY A 305 -4.39 12.19 3.72
N GLY A 306 -4.14 13.22 4.54
CA GLY A 306 -4.67 14.57 4.37
C GLY A 306 -3.92 15.45 3.35
N THR A 307 -2.80 14.99 2.79
CA THR A 307 -2.05 15.75 1.77
C THR A 307 -2.82 15.77 0.45
N ALA A 308 -3.08 16.96 -0.10
CA ALA A 308 -3.80 17.11 -1.37
C ALA A 308 -3.07 16.38 -2.51
N VAL A 309 -3.84 15.72 -3.40
CA VAL A 309 -3.31 14.88 -4.49
C VAL A 309 -2.34 15.66 -5.39
N LYS A 310 -2.65 16.92 -5.71
CA LYS A 310 -1.79 17.78 -6.54
C LYS A 310 -0.42 18.00 -5.88
N LYS A 311 -0.38 18.27 -4.57
CA LYS A 311 0.89 18.48 -3.83
C LYS A 311 1.75 17.22 -3.77
N ARG A 312 1.15 16.02 -3.79
CA ARG A 312 1.91 14.76 -3.72
C ARG A 312 2.89 14.60 -4.87
N LYS A 313 2.48 14.97 -6.08
CA LYS A 313 3.33 14.90 -7.29
C LYS A 313 4.53 15.85 -7.16
N ASP A 314 4.29 17.07 -6.72
CA ASP A 314 5.35 18.07 -6.54
C ASP A 314 6.34 17.63 -5.44
N MET A 315 5.84 17.11 -4.31
CA MET A 315 6.68 16.60 -3.23
C MET A 315 7.57 15.43 -3.69
N VAL A 316 7.01 14.49 -4.48
CA VAL A 316 7.79 13.37 -5.03
C VAL A 316 8.88 13.89 -5.95
N ARG A 317 8.56 14.82 -6.85
CA ARG A 317 9.54 15.44 -7.76
C ARG A 317 10.63 16.16 -6.97
N THR A 318 10.26 17.00 -6.00
CA THR A 318 11.22 17.68 -5.13
C THR A 318 12.15 16.70 -4.42
N PHE A 319 11.62 15.62 -3.84
CA PHE A 319 12.46 14.62 -3.19
C PHE A 319 13.42 13.93 -4.15
N GLN A 320 13.00 13.67 -5.41
CA GLN A 320 13.83 13.00 -6.41
C GLN A 320 14.92 13.91 -6.97
N GLU A 321 14.64 15.19 -7.19
CA GLU A 321 15.48 16.11 -7.94
C GLU A 321 16.29 17.06 -7.03
N ASP A 322 15.78 17.42 -5.86
CA ASP A 322 16.41 18.37 -4.95
C ASP A 322 17.28 17.65 -3.91
N GLU A 323 18.58 17.73 -4.05
CA GLU A 323 19.56 17.12 -3.13
C GLU A 323 19.54 17.75 -1.73
N THR A 324 18.95 18.94 -1.57
CA THR A 324 18.85 19.60 -0.25
C THR A 324 17.79 18.98 0.65
N VAL A 325 16.89 18.13 0.11
CA VAL A 325 15.84 17.43 0.84
C VAL A 325 16.33 16.04 1.24
N PRO A 326 16.78 15.82 2.50
CA PRO A 326 17.47 14.59 2.89
C PRO A 326 16.53 13.44 3.26
N PHE A 327 15.32 13.72 3.70
CA PHE A 327 14.39 12.68 4.14
C PHE A 327 12.95 12.97 3.74
N PHE A 328 12.18 11.88 3.66
CA PHE A 328 10.75 11.95 3.39
C PHE A 328 9.98 11.01 4.33
N ILE A 329 9.10 11.57 5.14
CA ILE A 329 8.25 10.85 6.08
C ILE A 329 6.91 10.56 5.43
N LEU A 330 6.48 9.30 5.43
CA LEU A 330 5.25 8.88 4.79
C LEU A 330 4.38 8.08 5.75
N SER A 331 3.09 8.41 5.81
CA SER A 331 2.17 7.47 6.43
C SER A 331 1.96 6.27 5.49
N LEU A 332 1.95 5.04 6.03
CA LEU A 332 1.82 3.80 5.26
C LEU A 332 0.61 3.82 4.31
N LYS A 333 -0.52 4.34 4.76
CA LYS A 333 -1.73 4.47 3.94
C LYS A 333 -1.59 5.47 2.79
N ALA A 334 -0.84 6.54 2.98
CA ALA A 334 -0.62 7.56 1.96
C ALA A 334 0.53 7.19 1.01
N GLY A 335 1.53 6.48 1.53
CA GLY A 335 2.63 5.93 0.74
C GLY A 335 2.22 4.74 -0.13
N GLY A 336 1.03 4.15 0.07
CA GLY A 336 0.56 2.94 -0.61
C GLY A 336 0.30 3.06 -2.11
N SER A 337 0.42 4.23 -2.73
CA SER A 337 -0.02 4.46 -4.11
C SER A 337 1.10 4.87 -5.05
N GLY A 338 1.80 3.88 -5.65
CA GLY A 338 2.57 4.04 -6.89
C GLY A 338 3.68 5.10 -6.93
N LEU A 339 4.10 5.66 -5.79
CA LEU A 339 5.13 6.67 -5.74
C LEU A 339 6.48 6.07 -6.15
N ASN A 340 7.27 6.81 -6.92
CA ASN A 340 8.66 6.47 -7.25
C ASN A 340 9.60 7.32 -6.38
N LEU A 341 10.33 6.69 -5.45
CA LEU A 341 11.19 7.36 -4.47
C LEU A 341 12.61 6.77 -4.47
N THR A 342 13.12 6.49 -5.67
CA THR A 342 14.43 5.84 -5.88
C THR A 342 15.64 6.70 -5.53
N ALA A 343 15.45 7.97 -5.21
CA ALA A 343 16.53 8.81 -4.65
C ALA A 343 17.00 8.34 -3.26
N ALA A 344 16.13 7.62 -2.52
CA ALA A 344 16.48 7.11 -1.20
C ALA A 344 17.20 5.77 -1.28
N SER A 345 18.29 5.63 -0.50
CA SER A 345 19.03 4.39 -0.25
C SER A 345 18.73 3.77 1.11
N HIS A 346 18.06 4.51 2.01
CA HIS A 346 17.63 4.03 3.32
C HIS A 346 16.13 4.09 3.47
N VAL A 347 15.57 3.02 4.02
CA VAL A 347 14.13 2.93 4.35
C VAL A 347 14.00 2.51 5.81
N VAL A 348 13.27 3.29 6.59
CA VAL A 348 12.97 2.98 7.99
C VAL A 348 11.47 2.72 8.12
N HIS A 349 11.11 1.53 8.58
CA HIS A 349 9.78 1.24 9.10
C HIS A 349 9.81 1.53 10.59
N PHE A 350 9.38 2.72 10.97
CA PHE A 350 9.42 3.21 12.35
C PHE A 350 8.50 2.43 13.28
N ASP A 351 7.38 1.94 12.73
CA ASP A 351 6.50 1.00 13.40
C ASP A 351 6.09 -0.13 12.45
N ARG A 352 5.77 -1.29 13.02
CA ARG A 352 5.42 -2.50 12.29
C ARG A 352 3.95 -2.51 11.87
N TRP A 353 3.66 -3.04 10.71
CA TRP A 353 2.30 -3.30 10.26
C TRP A 353 1.98 -4.79 10.35
N TRP A 354 0.74 -5.13 10.70
CA TRP A 354 0.30 -6.52 10.85
C TRP A 354 0.42 -7.35 9.56
N ASN A 355 0.32 -6.71 8.41
CA ASN A 355 0.49 -7.37 7.12
C ASN A 355 1.85 -7.01 6.52
N PRO A 356 2.80 -7.96 6.45
CA PRO A 356 4.12 -7.72 5.88
C PRO A 356 4.10 -7.26 4.41
N ALA A 357 3.05 -7.63 3.66
CA ALA A 357 2.93 -7.21 2.26
C ALA A 357 2.77 -5.70 2.12
N VAL A 358 2.15 -5.02 3.09
CA VAL A 358 2.02 -3.55 3.10
C VAL A 358 3.38 -2.89 3.36
N GLU A 359 4.19 -3.43 4.28
CA GLU A 359 5.56 -2.96 4.52
C GLU A 359 6.44 -3.15 3.27
N ASN A 360 6.36 -4.32 2.65
CA ASN A 360 7.10 -4.62 1.42
C ASN A 360 6.69 -3.69 0.28
N GLN A 361 5.39 -3.41 0.13
CA GLN A 361 4.88 -2.46 -0.85
C GLN A 361 5.41 -1.03 -0.58
N ALA A 362 5.55 -0.62 0.68
CA ALA A 362 6.14 0.65 1.05
C ALA A 362 7.65 0.68 0.72
N THR A 363 8.40 -0.36 1.07
CA THR A 363 9.82 -0.50 0.71
C THR A 363 10.05 -0.45 -0.79
N ASP A 364 9.16 -1.05 -1.57
CA ASP A 364 9.22 -1.08 -3.04
C ASP A 364 9.10 0.30 -3.71
N ARG A 365 8.88 1.37 -2.95
CA ARG A 365 8.97 2.76 -3.45
C ARG A 365 10.42 3.19 -3.68
N ALA A 366 11.32 2.77 -2.80
CA ALA A 366 12.76 3.00 -2.96
C ALA A 366 13.41 1.89 -3.81
N PHE A 367 13.01 0.64 -3.59
CA PHE A 367 13.53 -0.53 -4.32
C PHE A 367 12.71 -0.77 -5.59
N ARG A 368 12.98 0.03 -6.62
CA ARG A 368 12.26 0.02 -7.89
C ARG A 368 13.22 0.21 -9.07
N ILE A 369 12.79 -0.17 -10.27
CA ILE A 369 13.53 0.10 -11.52
C ILE A 369 13.91 1.58 -11.59
N GLY A 370 15.19 1.85 -11.81
CA GLY A 370 15.80 3.19 -11.73
C GLY A 370 16.54 3.47 -10.43
N GLN A 371 16.51 2.55 -9.45
CA GLN A 371 17.38 2.61 -8.27
C GLN A 371 18.83 2.30 -8.67
N LYS A 372 19.77 3.15 -8.25
CA LYS A 372 21.20 3.01 -8.56
C LYS A 372 22.04 2.63 -7.36
N LYS A 373 21.49 2.71 -6.16
CA LYS A 373 22.18 2.44 -4.88
C LYS A 373 21.57 1.22 -4.20
N ASN A 374 22.37 0.49 -3.44
CA ASN A 374 21.88 -0.55 -2.54
C ASN A 374 20.87 0.04 -1.55
N VAL A 375 19.77 -0.67 -1.31
CA VAL A 375 18.73 -0.19 -0.40
C VAL A 375 18.83 -0.94 0.92
N LEU A 376 19.07 -0.18 2.00
CA LEU A 376 19.06 -0.67 3.38
C LEU A 376 17.69 -0.40 4.01
N VAL A 377 17.03 -1.47 4.44
CA VAL A 377 15.71 -1.42 5.05
C VAL A 377 15.80 -1.74 6.53
N HIS A 378 15.50 -0.77 7.38
CA HIS A 378 15.49 -0.91 8.83
C HIS A 378 14.06 -1.10 9.33
N LYS A 379 13.75 -2.25 9.90
CA LYS A 379 12.44 -2.56 10.50
C LYS A 379 12.57 -2.47 12.01
N PHE A 380 12.04 -1.43 12.63
CA PHE A 380 12.11 -1.24 14.08
C PHE A 380 11.18 -2.20 14.83
N VAL A 381 11.72 -2.82 15.87
CA VAL A 381 11.00 -3.76 16.72
C VAL A 381 11.42 -3.53 18.17
N CYS A 382 10.49 -3.13 19.03
CA CYS A 382 10.75 -3.05 20.46
C CYS A 382 10.79 -4.45 21.07
N GLN A 383 11.90 -4.78 21.74
CA GLN A 383 12.12 -6.06 22.39
C GLN A 383 11.14 -6.26 23.57
N GLY A 384 10.71 -7.49 23.78
CA GLY A 384 9.77 -7.85 24.85
C GLY A 384 8.34 -7.32 24.66
N THR A 385 7.98 -6.87 23.45
CA THR A 385 6.69 -6.25 23.19
C THR A 385 5.87 -7.00 22.15
N VAL A 386 4.63 -6.51 21.95
CA VAL A 386 3.72 -7.01 20.91
C VAL A 386 4.32 -6.90 19.50
N GLU A 387 5.29 -6.00 19.27
CA GLU A 387 5.91 -5.83 17.95
C GLU A 387 6.75 -7.04 17.50
N GLU A 388 7.24 -7.85 18.43
CA GLU A 388 7.93 -9.11 18.08
C GLU A 388 6.99 -10.18 17.53
N LYS A 389 5.70 -10.04 17.77
CA LYS A 389 4.66 -10.98 17.29
C LYS A 389 4.07 -10.57 15.93
N ILE A 390 4.51 -9.43 15.40
CA ILE A 390 4.17 -8.92 14.09
C ILE A 390 5.27 -9.32 13.11
#